data_0323570b79efb925d7a06e4d022e71d0
#
_entry.id   0323570b79efb925d7a06e4d022e71d0
#
_cell.length_a   1.000
_cell.length_b   1.000
_cell.length_c   1.000
_cell.angle_alpha   90.00
_cell.angle_beta   90.00
_cell.angle_gamma   90.00
#
_symmetry.space_group_name_H-M   'P 1'
#
loop_
_entity.id
_entity.type
_entity.pdbx_description
1 polymer ?
#
loop_
_entity_poly.entity_id
_entity_poly.type
_entity_poly.pdbx_seq_one_letter_code
_entity_poly.pdbx_strand_id
1 'polypeptide(L)'
;VGAVFSLATMVLFNSGNSLMKMIDRYVSGRVHIMGEYYQDQGLALLPRNQEYFYASYHGLIDNTYMHILLYCGWIFALVFFAVLCLMLVRLYQAGCYKELVMLSVFALYAIMEQFVLNGFMNPFILLIGILVYPNLLRQFKEEKDEDNHGKIPYSSNS
;
A
#
# COMPACT_ATOMS: atom_id res chain seq x y z
N VAL A 1 7.26 1.91 5.30
CA VAL A 1 8.48 1.78 4.48
C VAL A 1 8.20 2.25 3.06
N GLY A 2 7.19 1.70 2.34
CA GLY A 2 6.91 2.01 0.94
C GLY A 2 6.69 3.51 0.65
N ALA A 3 5.86 4.20 1.44
CA ALA A 3 5.60 5.63 1.26
C ALA A 3 6.85 6.49 1.48
N VAL A 4 7.64 6.19 2.52
CA VAL A 4 8.89 6.91 2.82
C VAL A 4 9.91 6.68 1.70
N PHE A 5 10.01 5.44 1.21
CA PHE A 5 10.87 5.11 0.08
C PHE A 5 10.47 5.88 -1.18
N SER A 6 9.19 5.89 -1.53
CA SER A 6 8.67 6.61 -2.70
C SER A 6 8.89 8.12 -2.60
N LEU A 7 8.65 8.72 -1.43
CA LEU A 7 8.89 10.14 -1.20
C LEU A 7 10.40 10.46 -1.30
N ALA A 8 11.25 9.63 -0.69
CA ALA A 8 12.69 9.81 -0.73
C ALA A 8 13.24 9.71 -2.17
N THR A 9 12.78 8.74 -2.97
CA THR A 9 13.19 8.61 -4.37
C THR A 9 12.81 9.84 -5.19
N MET A 10 11.60 10.38 -5.01
CA MET A 10 11.15 11.60 -5.67
C MET A 10 12.01 12.81 -5.31
N VAL A 11 12.25 13.05 -4.01
CA VAL A 11 13.05 14.19 -3.53
C VAL A 11 14.50 14.08 -4.00
N LEU A 12 15.10 12.90 -3.93
CA LEU A 12 16.47 12.65 -4.40
C LEU A 12 16.59 12.78 -5.92
N PHE A 13 15.57 12.41 -6.67
CA PHE A 13 15.54 12.62 -8.12
C PHE A 13 15.56 14.11 -8.44
N ASN A 14 14.70 14.91 -7.78
CA ASN A 14 14.64 16.36 -8.00
C ASN A 14 15.91 17.09 -7.56
N SER A 15 16.68 16.52 -6.63
CA SER A 15 18.01 17.06 -6.27
C SER A 15 19.10 16.79 -7.32
N GLY A 16 18.79 16.13 -8.42
CA GLY A 16 19.71 15.83 -9.51
C GLY A 16 20.66 14.65 -9.26
N ASN A 17 20.36 13.81 -8.27
CA ASN A 17 21.18 12.66 -7.88
C ASN A 17 21.34 11.67 -9.05
N SER A 18 22.58 11.37 -9.43
CA SER A 18 22.90 10.50 -10.57
C SER A 18 22.42 9.05 -10.38
N LEU A 19 22.43 8.55 -9.16
CA LEU A 19 21.93 7.22 -8.82
C LEU A 19 20.42 7.13 -9.02
N MET A 20 19.67 8.19 -8.66
CA MET A 20 18.23 8.24 -8.89
C MET A 20 17.88 8.32 -10.38
N LYS A 21 18.66 9.03 -11.19
CA LYS A 21 18.50 9.03 -12.66
C LYS A 21 18.78 7.65 -13.28
N MET A 22 19.71 6.90 -12.70
CA MET A 22 19.95 5.52 -13.11
C MET A 22 18.78 4.62 -12.73
N ILE A 23 18.28 4.71 -11.51
CA ILE A 23 17.10 3.93 -11.04
C ILE A 23 15.89 4.27 -11.91
N ASP A 24 15.64 5.54 -12.19
CA ASP A 24 14.52 5.99 -13.02
C ASP A 24 14.50 5.33 -14.39
N ARG A 25 15.69 5.13 -14.99
CA ARG A 25 15.83 4.40 -16.26
C ARG A 25 15.38 2.94 -16.14
N TYR A 26 15.65 2.28 -15.01
CA TYR A 26 15.22 0.90 -14.77
C TYR A 26 13.71 0.79 -14.48
N VAL A 27 13.13 1.82 -13.87
CA VAL A 27 11.67 1.86 -13.60
C VAL A 27 10.88 2.64 -14.67
N SER A 28 11.42 2.71 -15.89
CA SER A 28 10.75 3.26 -17.07
C SER A 28 10.32 4.73 -16.94
N GLY A 29 11.13 5.58 -16.28
CA GLY A 29 10.83 7.01 -16.14
C GLY A 29 9.76 7.37 -15.11
N ARG A 30 9.31 6.42 -14.31
CA ARG A 30 8.22 6.63 -13.32
C ARG A 30 8.60 7.63 -12.23
N VAL A 31 9.86 7.66 -11.82
CA VAL A 31 10.35 8.62 -10.80
C VAL A 31 10.40 10.02 -11.38
N HIS A 32 10.79 10.16 -12.65
CA HIS A 32 10.81 11.44 -13.37
C HIS A 32 9.41 12.07 -13.42
N ILE A 33 8.39 11.33 -13.86
CA ILE A 33 7.00 11.80 -13.93
C ILE A 33 6.51 12.29 -12.56
N MET A 34 6.78 11.55 -11.50
CA MET A 34 6.44 11.95 -10.12
C MET A 34 7.18 13.23 -9.70
N GLY A 35 8.45 13.34 -10.08
CA GLY A 35 9.28 14.50 -9.79
C GLY A 35 8.80 15.77 -10.47
N GLU A 36 8.49 15.72 -11.77
CA GLU A 36 7.94 16.84 -12.53
C GLU A 36 6.60 17.29 -11.95
N TYR A 37 5.70 16.34 -11.68
CA TYR A 37 4.42 16.67 -11.08
C TYR A 37 4.56 17.39 -9.73
N TYR A 38 5.49 16.91 -8.88
CA TYR A 38 5.76 17.55 -7.60
C TYR A 38 6.33 18.94 -7.75
N GLN A 39 7.22 19.18 -8.72
CA GLN A 39 7.78 20.51 -8.98
C GLN A 39 6.73 21.52 -9.43
N ASP A 40 5.82 21.09 -10.30
CA ASP A 40 4.81 21.99 -10.87
C ASP A 40 3.65 22.26 -9.90
N GLN A 41 3.22 21.24 -9.17
CA GLN A 41 1.98 21.29 -8.40
C GLN A 41 2.20 21.29 -6.88
N GLY A 42 3.37 20.81 -6.42
CA GLY A 42 3.64 20.62 -5.00
C GLY A 42 2.69 19.61 -4.33
N LEU A 43 2.71 19.56 -3.00
CA LEU A 43 1.79 18.76 -2.21
C LEU A 43 0.47 19.51 -1.98
N ALA A 44 -0.66 18.85 -2.23
CA ALA A 44 -1.97 19.39 -1.92
C ALA A 44 -2.46 18.96 -0.54
N LEU A 45 -3.24 19.80 0.11
CA LEU A 45 -3.92 19.48 1.37
C LEU A 45 -5.11 18.53 1.13
N LEU A 46 -5.89 18.85 0.09
CA LEU A 46 -7.13 18.19 -0.31
C LEU A 46 -7.00 17.57 -1.71
N PRO A 47 -7.89 16.67 -2.11
CA PRO A 47 -7.90 16.07 -3.43
C PRO A 47 -7.96 17.15 -4.55
N ARG A 48 -7.28 16.86 -5.64
CA ARG A 48 -7.24 17.70 -6.83
C ARG A 48 -8.23 17.26 -7.88
N ASN A 49 -8.55 18.16 -8.83
CA ASN A 49 -9.39 17.80 -9.96
C ASN A 49 -8.66 16.83 -10.89
N GLN A 50 -9.29 15.68 -11.14
CA GLN A 50 -8.74 14.58 -11.91
C GLN A 50 -8.53 14.92 -13.39
N GLU A 51 -9.45 15.68 -13.99
CA GLU A 51 -9.35 16.06 -15.39
C GLU A 51 -8.10 16.88 -15.68
N TYR A 52 -7.78 17.82 -14.79
CA TYR A 52 -6.59 18.65 -14.93
C TYR A 52 -5.30 17.82 -14.80
N PHE A 53 -5.31 16.85 -13.91
CA PHE A 53 -4.18 15.96 -13.69
C PHE A 53 -3.83 15.14 -14.94
N TYR A 54 -4.82 14.48 -15.55
CA TYR A 54 -4.59 13.64 -16.73
C TYR A 54 -4.35 14.45 -18.01
N ALA A 55 -4.90 15.65 -18.12
CA ALA A 55 -4.70 16.51 -19.28
C ALA A 55 -3.28 17.12 -19.34
N SER A 56 -2.67 17.36 -18.17
CA SER A 56 -1.36 18.04 -18.08
C SER A 56 -0.18 17.07 -18.16
N TYR A 57 -0.37 15.82 -17.77
CA TYR A 57 0.70 14.82 -17.69
C TYR A 57 0.33 13.57 -18.49
N HIS A 58 1.09 13.30 -19.56
CA HIS A 58 0.91 12.13 -20.43
C HIS A 58 1.24 10.79 -19.75
N GLY A 59 1.56 10.78 -18.47
CA GLY A 59 1.94 9.60 -17.71
C GLY A 59 1.08 9.39 -16.47
N LEU A 60 0.65 8.15 -16.26
CA LEU A 60 0.02 7.74 -15.02
C LEU A 60 1.08 7.62 -13.93
N ILE A 61 0.76 8.12 -12.73
CA ILE A 61 1.57 7.83 -11.55
C ILE A 61 1.21 6.41 -11.10
N ASP A 62 1.99 5.43 -11.52
CA ASP A 62 1.73 4.03 -11.18
C ASP A 62 2.02 3.71 -9.71
N ASN A 63 2.82 4.53 -9.04
CA ASN A 63 3.11 4.38 -7.61
C ASN A 63 1.90 4.84 -6.77
N THR A 64 1.24 3.90 -6.11
CA THR A 64 0.06 4.17 -5.27
C THR A 64 0.33 5.19 -4.16
N TYR A 65 1.47 5.12 -3.48
CA TYR A 65 1.78 6.03 -2.38
C TYR A 65 1.93 7.47 -2.85
N MET A 66 2.60 7.65 -3.98
CA MET A 66 2.78 8.97 -4.58
C MET A 66 1.48 9.49 -5.19
N HIS A 67 0.69 8.61 -5.81
CA HIS A 67 -0.63 8.98 -6.30
C HIS A 67 -1.55 9.47 -5.17
N ILE A 68 -1.61 8.74 -4.06
CA ILE A 68 -2.39 9.16 -2.89
C ILE A 68 -1.89 10.52 -2.37
N LEU A 69 -0.58 10.70 -2.24
CA LEU A 69 0.02 11.91 -1.68
C LEU A 69 -0.17 13.14 -2.59
N LEU A 70 0.08 12.98 -3.88
CA LEU A 70 0.06 14.09 -4.85
C LEU A 70 -1.35 14.42 -5.33
N TYR A 71 -2.19 13.40 -5.52
CA TYR A 71 -3.53 13.54 -6.06
C TYR A 71 -4.62 13.64 -4.98
N CYS A 72 -4.67 12.68 -4.04
CA CYS A 72 -5.69 12.68 -2.99
C CYS A 72 -5.40 13.69 -1.87
N GLY A 73 -4.17 14.18 -1.81
CA GLY A 73 -3.74 15.13 -0.79
C GLY A 73 -3.23 14.47 0.49
N TRP A 74 -2.45 15.23 1.25
CA TRP A 74 -1.74 14.69 2.39
C TRP A 74 -2.63 14.38 3.59
N ILE A 75 -3.80 15.02 3.74
CA ILE A 75 -4.79 14.66 4.78
C ILE A 75 -5.30 13.23 4.52
N PHE A 76 -5.70 12.95 3.27
CA PHE A 76 -6.15 11.61 2.89
C PHE A 76 -5.01 10.59 3.06
N ALA A 77 -3.79 10.95 2.67
CA ALA A 77 -2.62 10.11 2.85
C ALA A 77 -2.40 9.72 4.32
N LEU A 78 -2.48 10.68 5.24
CA LEU A 78 -2.34 10.43 6.68
C LEU A 78 -3.42 9.46 7.21
N VAL A 79 -4.68 9.69 6.84
CA VAL A 79 -5.78 8.80 7.23
C VAL A 79 -5.57 7.39 6.66
N PHE A 80 -5.22 7.29 5.38
CA PHE A 80 -4.95 6.02 4.72
C PHE A 80 -3.82 5.24 5.41
N PHE A 81 -2.69 5.90 5.72
CA PHE A 81 -1.58 5.24 6.40
C PHE A 81 -1.89 4.89 7.86
N ALA A 82 -2.68 5.71 8.55
CA ALA A 82 -3.13 5.40 9.90
C ALA A 82 -4.01 4.12 9.90
N VAL A 83 -4.96 4.03 8.98
CA VAL A 83 -5.81 2.84 8.81
C VAL A 83 -4.97 1.62 8.46
N LEU A 84 -4.02 1.74 7.52
CA LEU A 84 -3.12 0.66 7.15
C LEU A 84 -2.28 0.17 8.34
N CYS A 85 -1.71 1.08 9.12
CA CYS A 85 -0.96 0.74 10.34
C CYS A 85 -1.84 0.03 11.37
N LEU A 86 -3.05 0.53 11.60
CA LEU A 86 -4.01 -0.12 12.51
C LEU A 86 -4.36 -1.54 12.06
N MET A 87 -4.57 -1.75 10.76
CA MET A 87 -4.82 -3.08 10.20
C MET A 87 -3.63 -4.03 10.45
N LEU A 88 -2.41 -3.58 10.16
CA LEU A 88 -1.21 -4.39 10.38
C LEU A 88 -1.04 -4.77 11.86
N VAL A 89 -1.24 -3.82 12.78
CA VAL A 89 -1.17 -4.07 14.23
C VAL A 89 -2.25 -5.05 14.67
N ARG A 90 -3.48 -4.89 14.20
CA ARG A 90 -4.61 -5.78 14.54
C ARG A 90 -4.39 -7.21 14.03
N LEU A 91 -3.94 -7.37 12.78
CA LEU A 91 -3.61 -8.68 12.21
C LEU A 91 -2.46 -9.36 12.97
N TYR A 92 -1.43 -8.59 13.33
CA TYR A 92 -0.33 -9.10 14.13
C TYR A 92 -0.78 -9.59 15.52
N GLN A 93 -1.56 -8.76 16.23
CA GLN A 93 -2.11 -9.10 17.56
C GLN A 93 -3.05 -10.31 17.53
N ALA A 94 -3.77 -10.48 16.43
CA ALA A 94 -4.66 -11.63 16.22
C ALA A 94 -3.92 -12.92 15.80
N GLY A 95 -2.61 -12.85 15.50
CA GLY A 95 -1.84 -13.99 15.01
C GLY A 95 -2.19 -14.40 13.56
N CYS A 96 -2.86 -13.53 12.81
CA CYS A 96 -3.23 -13.75 11.40
C CYS A 96 -2.03 -13.47 10.48
N TYR A 97 -1.00 -14.32 10.57
CA TYR A 97 0.27 -14.10 9.86
C TYR A 97 0.16 -14.26 8.34
N LYS A 98 -0.76 -15.10 7.84
CA LYS A 98 -0.96 -15.28 6.40
C LYS A 98 -1.50 -14.00 5.77
N GLU A 99 -2.51 -13.41 6.39
CA GLU A 99 -3.12 -12.15 5.99
C GLU A 99 -2.13 -10.99 6.14
N LEU A 100 -1.30 -11.02 7.19
CA LEU A 100 -0.23 -10.03 7.41
C LEU A 100 0.81 -10.08 6.29
N VAL A 101 1.26 -11.28 5.90
CA VAL A 101 2.20 -11.46 4.78
C VAL A 101 1.57 -11.00 3.48
N MET A 102 0.33 -11.41 3.19
CA MET A 102 -0.41 -10.97 2.01
C MET A 102 -0.49 -9.44 1.94
N LEU A 103 -0.92 -8.80 3.03
CA LEU A 103 -1.01 -7.33 3.10
C LEU A 103 0.35 -6.66 2.89
N SER A 104 1.42 -7.24 3.44
CA SER A 104 2.79 -6.74 3.27
C SER A 104 3.27 -6.84 1.83
N VAL A 105 2.98 -7.95 1.15
CA VAL A 105 3.29 -8.12 -0.28
C VAL A 105 2.55 -7.10 -1.13
N PHE A 106 1.26 -6.88 -0.88
CA PHE A 106 0.49 -5.86 -1.58
C PHE A 106 1.00 -4.45 -1.29
N ALA A 107 1.42 -4.16 -0.04
CA ALA A 107 2.02 -2.88 0.30
C ALA A 107 3.36 -2.64 -0.42
N LEU A 108 4.14 -3.68 -0.67
CA LEU A 108 5.35 -3.58 -1.52
C LEU A 108 4.98 -3.41 -3.00
N TYR A 109 4.01 -4.17 -3.49
CA TYR A 109 3.55 -4.06 -4.87
C TYR A 109 2.97 -2.67 -5.19
N ALA A 110 2.36 -2.00 -4.21
CA ALA A 110 1.85 -0.64 -4.31
C ALA A 110 2.92 0.43 -4.64
N ILE A 111 4.21 0.10 -4.50
CA ILE A 111 5.31 0.97 -4.95
C ILE A 111 5.37 1.00 -6.49
N MET A 112 5.00 -0.09 -7.13
CA MET A 112 5.14 -0.27 -8.58
C MET A 112 3.84 -0.07 -9.34
N GLU A 113 2.69 -0.20 -8.68
CA GLU A 113 1.38 -0.21 -9.33
C GLU A 113 0.32 0.59 -8.58
N GLN A 114 -0.58 1.21 -9.35
CA GLN A 114 -1.70 2.01 -8.84
C GLN A 114 -2.97 1.16 -8.73
N PHE A 115 -3.00 0.16 -7.87
CA PHE A 115 -4.21 -0.68 -7.71
C PHE A 115 -5.07 -0.31 -6.51
N VAL A 116 -4.53 0.40 -5.52
CA VAL A 116 -5.24 0.70 -4.25
C VAL A 116 -6.49 1.54 -4.47
N LEU A 117 -6.51 2.39 -5.48
CA LEU A 117 -7.67 3.20 -5.84
C LEU A 117 -8.66 2.47 -6.76
N ASN A 118 -8.29 1.31 -7.27
CA ASN A 118 -9.19 0.46 -8.04
C ASN A 118 -9.96 -0.46 -7.08
N GLY A 119 -11.22 -0.13 -6.81
CA GLY A 119 -12.05 -0.86 -5.84
C GLY A 119 -12.18 -2.36 -6.11
N PHE A 120 -12.08 -2.80 -7.39
CA PHE A 120 -12.15 -4.21 -7.76
C PHE A 120 -10.86 -4.99 -7.51
N MET A 121 -9.71 -4.31 -7.51
CA MET A 121 -8.40 -4.93 -7.34
C MET A 121 -7.77 -4.66 -5.98
N ASN A 122 -8.50 -3.98 -5.09
CA ASN A 122 -7.96 -3.53 -3.83
C ASN A 122 -8.24 -4.51 -2.68
N PRO A 123 -7.29 -5.39 -2.32
CA PRO A 123 -7.46 -6.31 -1.20
C PRO A 123 -7.58 -5.58 0.15
N PHE A 124 -7.11 -4.33 0.25
CA PHE A 124 -7.25 -3.54 1.49
C PHE A 124 -8.72 -3.28 1.83
N ILE A 125 -9.61 -3.13 0.84
CA ILE A 125 -11.05 -2.95 1.08
C ILE A 125 -11.63 -4.16 1.79
N LEU A 126 -11.25 -5.36 1.36
CA LEU A 126 -11.71 -6.61 2.01
C LEU A 126 -11.20 -6.70 3.45
N LEU A 127 -9.98 -6.26 3.70
CA LEU A 127 -9.37 -6.31 5.02
C LEU A 127 -9.84 -5.18 5.94
N ILE A 128 -10.39 -4.07 5.42
CA ILE A 128 -11.05 -3.03 6.25
C ILE A 128 -12.21 -3.63 7.04
N GLY A 129 -12.90 -4.62 6.50
CA GLY A 129 -13.94 -5.38 7.23
C GLY A 129 -13.45 -5.92 8.57
N ILE A 130 -12.19 -6.31 8.67
CA ILE A 130 -11.56 -6.80 9.91
C ILE A 130 -11.51 -5.72 11.00
N LEU A 131 -11.34 -4.45 10.63
CA LEU A 131 -11.35 -3.34 11.60
C LEU A 131 -12.75 -3.03 12.12
N VAL A 132 -13.76 -3.18 11.24
CA VAL A 132 -15.17 -2.88 11.56
C VAL A 132 -15.82 -4.02 12.34
N TYR A 133 -15.42 -5.26 12.06
CA TYR A 133 -15.97 -6.47 12.68
C TYR A 133 -14.91 -7.21 13.49
N PRO A 134 -14.61 -6.79 14.72
CA PRO A 134 -13.59 -7.44 15.56
C PRO A 134 -13.91 -8.91 15.87
N ASN A 135 -15.18 -9.33 15.81
CA ASN A 135 -15.59 -10.72 15.98
C ASN A 135 -15.13 -11.62 14.83
N LEU A 136 -14.92 -11.09 13.63
CA LEU A 136 -14.33 -11.84 12.51
C LEU A 136 -12.93 -12.36 12.84
N LEU A 137 -12.09 -11.53 13.47
CA LEU A 137 -10.76 -11.95 13.91
C LEU A 137 -10.81 -13.09 14.93
N ARG A 138 -11.82 -13.08 15.80
CA ARG A 138 -12.03 -14.14 16.79
C ARG A 138 -12.45 -15.45 16.13
N GLN A 139 -13.36 -15.40 15.17
CA GLN A 139 -13.78 -16.56 14.37
C GLN A 139 -12.60 -17.19 13.61
N PHE A 140 -11.79 -16.38 12.93
CA PHE A 140 -10.57 -16.88 12.26
C PHE A 140 -9.59 -17.53 13.22
N LYS A 141 -9.50 -17.05 14.46
CA LYS A 141 -8.63 -17.64 15.47
C LYS A 141 -9.16 -18.97 15.98
N GLU A 142 -10.46 -19.06 16.26
CA GLU A 142 -11.14 -20.28 16.72
C GLU A 142 -11.05 -21.39 15.66
N GLU A 143 -11.34 -21.08 14.39
CA GLU A 143 -11.23 -22.02 13.27
C GLU A 143 -9.80 -22.57 13.10
N LYS A 144 -8.80 -21.71 13.30
CA LYS A 144 -7.38 -22.10 13.21
C LYS A 144 -6.95 -23.00 14.36
N ASP A 145 -7.49 -22.78 15.55
CA ASP A 145 -7.18 -23.60 16.72
C ASP A 145 -7.84 -24.99 16.59
N GLU A 146 -9.04 -25.08 16.02
CA GLU A 146 -9.70 -26.35 15.69
C GLU A 146 -8.92 -27.17 14.63
N ASP A 147 -8.43 -26.53 13.58
CA ASP A 147 -7.61 -27.17 12.55
C ASP A 147 -6.30 -27.75 13.12
N ASN A 148 -5.73 -27.09 14.10
CA ASN A 148 -4.50 -27.53 14.75
C ASN A 148 -4.76 -28.70 15.75
N HIS A 149 -5.89 -28.72 16.40
CA HIS A 149 -6.28 -29.82 17.30
C HIS A 149 -6.79 -31.07 16.57
N GLY A 150 -7.35 -30.91 15.36
CA GLY A 150 -7.77 -32.00 14.50
C GLY A 150 -6.62 -32.86 13.92
N LYS A 151 -5.38 -32.38 14.01
CA LYS A 151 -4.17 -33.06 13.51
C LYS A 151 -3.40 -33.82 14.58
N ILE A 152 -4.09 -34.48 15.53
CA ILE A 152 -3.42 -35.45 16.43
C ILE A 152 -3.05 -36.64 15.55
N PRO A 153 -1.75 -36.98 15.37
CA PRO A 153 -1.38 -38.18 14.63
C PRO A 153 -1.87 -39.36 15.42
N TYR A 154 -2.71 -40.19 14.79
CA TYR A 154 -2.97 -41.55 15.28
C TYR A 154 -1.62 -42.24 15.46
N SER A 155 -1.17 -42.34 16.70
CA SER A 155 -0.08 -43.22 17.06
C SER A 155 -0.55 -44.66 16.73
N SER A 156 -0.07 -45.19 15.63
CA SER A 156 -0.20 -46.60 15.30
C SER A 156 0.67 -47.40 16.29
N ASN A 157 0.08 -47.81 17.39
CA ASN A 157 0.64 -48.89 18.19
C ASN A 157 0.32 -50.19 17.46
N SER A 158 1.31 -50.75 16.82
CA SER A 158 1.40 -52.17 16.46
C SER A 158 2.69 -52.73 17.04
#